data_9a18fa8d93e4fba2df1eedbf89e5f267
#
_entry.id   9a18fa8d93e4fba2df1eedbf89e5f267
#
_cell.length_a   1.000
_cell.length_b   1.000
_cell.length_c   1.000
_cell.angle_alpha   90.00
_cell.angle_beta   90.00
_cell.angle_gamma   90.00
#
_symmetry.space_group_name_H-M   'P 1'
#
loop_
_entity.id
_entity.type
_entity.pdbx_description
1 polymer ?
#
loop_
_entity_poly.entity_id
_entity_poly.type
_entity_poly.pdbx_seq_one_letter_code
_entity_poly.pdbx_strand_id
1 'polypeptide(L)'
;MKNSRMAGVNAQKTKVAELAWLLDVTESRQSLSESSPIWVREGMVTSGPPVAHPERHPYCEFNMVFAGEGTTLVGDEEAFRLPGDLLLLGPGVPHWGRIQKYPLRSITVYFLPSALVEMGPVSDGVRILRRFTAKQALRERLVRLPKNLRAELTARFEEMLDEFGRQRFGREVRLRSLLLDQLVDFLRWEESRGVFIGGDSPDVDWRPVIKALQFLREHYADPVYANEVARAAGVSESQLKILFRHALNLSWVKYLQGYRIHRAAALLSEGRLNVTEAALEVGFDSLSHFNETFHSFMGMSPKSFVHR
;
A
#
# COMPACT_ATOMS: atom_id res chain seq x y z
N MET A 1 27.04 -11.31 37.95
CA MET A 1 25.65 -11.67 37.59
C MET A 1 24.68 -10.49 37.74
N LYS A 2 25.04 -9.22 37.39
CA LYS A 2 24.12 -8.05 37.45
C LYS A 2 23.84 -7.37 36.09
N ASN A 3 24.55 -7.73 35.01
CA ASN A 3 24.42 -7.06 33.71
C ASN A 3 23.40 -7.69 32.76
N SER A 4 22.86 -8.89 33.05
CA SER A 4 21.91 -9.58 32.15
C SER A 4 20.46 -9.15 32.37
N ARG A 5 20.09 -8.58 33.52
CA ARG A 5 18.71 -8.13 33.80
C ARG A 5 18.40 -6.72 33.27
N MET A 6 19.38 -5.87 33.08
CA MET A 6 19.16 -4.52 32.55
C MET A 6 18.97 -4.52 31.01
N ALA A 7 19.60 -5.45 30.28
CA ALA A 7 19.41 -5.59 28.83
C ALA A 7 18.00 -6.03 28.48
N GLY A 8 17.38 -6.92 29.26
CA GLY A 8 16.03 -7.41 29.01
C GLY A 8 14.92 -6.37 29.27
N VAL A 9 15.12 -5.50 30.28
CA VAL A 9 14.15 -4.43 30.63
C VAL A 9 14.18 -3.29 29.61
N ASN A 10 15.36 -2.96 29.09
CA ASN A 10 15.49 -1.97 28.02
C ASN A 10 14.91 -2.48 26.69
N ALA A 11 15.15 -3.75 26.32
CA ALA A 11 14.57 -4.34 25.11
C ALA A 11 13.05 -4.38 25.14
N GLN A 12 12.43 -4.64 26.31
CA GLN A 12 10.97 -4.63 26.46
C GLN A 12 10.38 -3.20 26.47
N LYS A 13 11.05 -2.22 27.08
CA LYS A 13 10.63 -0.80 27.02
C LYS A 13 10.80 -0.22 25.61
N THR A 14 11.84 -0.58 24.87
CA THR A 14 12.03 -0.19 23.48
C THR A 14 10.93 -0.77 22.60
N LYS A 15 10.51 -2.04 22.82
CA LYS A 15 9.43 -2.69 22.07
C LYS A 15 8.04 -2.04 22.24
N VAL A 16 7.74 -1.49 23.41
CA VAL A 16 6.45 -0.82 23.68
C VAL A 16 6.43 0.61 23.11
N ALA A 17 7.56 1.29 23.09
CA ALA A 17 7.67 2.62 22.49
C ALA A 17 7.76 2.58 20.95
N GLU A 18 8.23 1.49 20.35
CA GLU A 18 8.31 1.24 18.90
C GLU A 18 6.95 1.16 18.20
N LEU A 19 5.86 1.08 18.97
CA LEU A 19 4.51 0.78 18.45
C LEU A 19 3.59 2.01 18.40
N ALA A 20 3.98 3.12 19.00
CA ALA A 20 3.09 4.30 19.14
C ALA A 20 2.79 5.03 17.82
N TRP A 21 3.70 5.01 16.83
CA TRP A 21 3.46 5.66 15.53
C TRP A 21 2.54 4.85 14.59
N LEU A 22 2.41 3.52 14.82
CA LEU A 22 1.43 2.67 14.12
C LEU A 22 -0.02 2.98 14.56
N LEU A 23 -0.22 3.71 15.66
CA LEU A 23 -1.54 4.15 16.11
C LEU A 23 -2.18 5.15 15.15
N ASP A 24 -1.39 5.88 14.37
CA ASP A 24 -1.90 6.73 13.29
C ASP A 24 -2.43 5.94 12.07
N VAL A 25 -2.11 4.64 11.97
CA VAL A 25 -2.69 3.75 10.93
C VAL A 25 -4.15 3.42 11.23
N THR A 26 -4.59 3.58 12.48
CA THR A 26 -5.93 3.16 12.95
C THR A 26 -7.06 4.12 12.61
N GLU A 27 -6.79 5.34 12.14
CA GLU A 27 -7.85 6.25 11.68
C GLU A 27 -8.40 5.94 10.28
N SER A 28 -7.84 4.97 9.59
CA SER A 28 -8.31 4.56 8.27
C SER A 28 -9.52 3.63 8.34
N ARG A 29 -10.64 4.18 8.74
CA ARG A 29 -11.94 3.50 8.75
C ARG A 29 -12.53 3.23 7.35
N GLN A 30 -11.83 3.57 6.28
CA GLN A 30 -12.29 3.31 4.92
C GLN A 30 -11.38 2.30 4.22
N SER A 31 -11.95 1.15 3.92
CA SER A 31 -11.30 0.20 3.03
C SER A 31 -11.47 0.65 1.59
N LEU A 32 -10.41 0.55 0.79
CA LEU A 32 -10.49 0.75 -0.66
C LEU A 32 -11.50 -0.21 -1.28
N SER A 33 -12.35 0.31 -2.16
CA SER A 33 -13.37 -0.41 -2.92
C SER A 33 -13.38 0.06 -4.37
N GLU A 34 -14.11 -0.61 -5.26
CA GLU A 34 -14.26 -0.15 -6.64
C GLU A 34 -14.99 1.20 -6.73
N SER A 35 -15.93 1.47 -5.83
CA SER A 35 -16.61 2.76 -5.75
C SER A 35 -15.75 3.86 -5.12
N SER A 36 -14.76 3.50 -4.31
CA SER A 36 -13.80 4.42 -3.68
C SER A 36 -12.39 3.83 -3.76
N PRO A 37 -11.77 3.82 -4.96
CA PRO A 37 -10.51 3.12 -5.20
C PRO A 37 -9.28 3.91 -4.78
N ILE A 38 -9.43 5.11 -4.22
CA ILE A 38 -8.36 6.00 -3.78
C ILE A 38 -8.57 6.36 -2.33
N TRP A 39 -7.50 6.25 -1.55
CA TRP A 39 -7.45 6.70 -0.17
C TRP A 39 -6.22 7.58 0.05
N VAL A 40 -6.43 8.75 0.66
CA VAL A 40 -5.37 9.72 0.94
C VAL A 40 -5.19 9.84 2.44
N ARG A 41 -3.94 9.76 2.88
CA ARG A 41 -3.59 9.82 4.30
C ARG A 41 -2.46 10.82 4.54
N GLU A 42 -2.62 11.64 5.56
CA GLU A 42 -1.50 12.36 6.16
C GLU A 42 -0.90 11.55 7.30
N GLY A 43 0.41 11.37 7.28
CA GLY A 43 1.19 10.84 8.39
C GLY A 43 1.93 11.99 9.07
N MET A 44 1.65 12.23 10.35
CA MET A 44 2.35 13.21 11.16
C MET A 44 2.92 12.52 12.41
N VAL A 45 4.24 12.47 12.52
CA VAL A 45 4.92 11.89 13.68
C VAL A 45 5.82 12.94 14.31
N THR A 46 5.48 13.37 15.52
CA THR A 46 6.16 14.48 16.23
C THR A 46 7.28 14.01 17.14
N SER A 47 7.21 12.77 17.61
CA SER A 47 8.21 12.13 18.48
C SER A 47 7.95 10.63 18.50
N GLY A 48 8.90 9.83 18.95
CA GLY A 48 8.71 8.39 19.14
C GLY A 48 9.95 7.59 18.77
N PRO A 49 9.86 6.27 18.82
CA PRO A 49 10.94 5.39 18.42
C PRO A 49 11.20 5.48 16.90
N PRO A 50 12.46 5.31 16.49
CA PRO A 50 12.85 5.52 15.11
C PRO A 50 12.42 4.43 14.11
N VAL A 51 11.81 3.33 14.55
CA VAL A 51 11.59 2.14 13.70
C VAL A 51 10.12 1.77 13.59
N ALA A 52 9.68 1.63 12.35
CA ALA A 52 8.42 1.04 11.96
C ALA A 52 8.54 -0.48 11.77
N HIS A 53 7.42 -1.19 11.92
CA HIS A 53 7.35 -2.61 11.57
C HIS A 53 7.13 -2.78 10.06
N PRO A 54 7.66 -3.87 9.46
CA PRO A 54 7.37 -4.20 8.08
C PRO A 54 5.85 -4.34 7.86
N GLU A 55 5.35 -3.64 6.86
CA GLU A 55 3.97 -3.76 6.41
C GLU A 55 3.91 -4.17 4.94
N ARG A 56 2.80 -4.76 4.54
CA ARG A 56 2.47 -5.10 3.15
C ARG A 56 1.00 -4.86 2.93
N HIS A 57 0.66 -4.26 1.82
CA HIS A 57 -0.73 -4.02 1.47
C HIS A 57 -1.02 -4.40 0.01
N PRO A 58 -2.29 -4.69 -0.35
CA PRO A 58 -2.68 -5.08 -1.71
C PRO A 58 -2.90 -3.89 -2.64
N TYR A 59 -2.47 -2.70 -2.27
CA TYR A 59 -2.67 -1.44 -2.98
C TYR A 59 -1.37 -0.96 -3.62
N CYS A 60 -1.49 -0.06 -4.60
CA CYS A 60 -0.38 0.81 -4.99
C CYS A 60 -0.26 1.95 -3.97
N GLU A 61 0.96 2.37 -3.69
CA GLU A 61 1.28 3.49 -2.80
C GLU A 61 2.11 4.53 -3.53
N PHE A 62 1.67 5.77 -3.46
CA PHE A 62 2.36 6.94 -3.95
C PHE A 62 2.52 7.92 -2.79
N ASN A 63 3.75 8.03 -2.25
CA ASN A 63 4.02 8.72 -0.99
C ASN A 63 5.08 9.81 -1.18
N MET A 64 4.84 10.99 -0.59
CA MET A 64 5.80 12.09 -0.54
C MET A 64 6.07 12.51 0.90
N VAL A 65 7.35 12.79 1.21
CA VAL A 65 7.76 13.43 2.47
C VAL A 65 7.66 14.95 2.32
N PHE A 66 7.02 15.61 3.29
CA PHE A 66 6.84 17.06 3.35
C PHE A 66 7.77 17.72 4.36
N ALA A 67 8.01 17.06 5.48
CA ALA A 67 8.91 17.55 6.54
C ALA A 67 9.58 16.37 7.25
N GLY A 68 10.69 16.65 7.93
CA GLY A 68 11.48 15.63 8.62
C GLY A 68 12.36 14.82 7.66
N GLU A 69 13.09 13.88 8.21
CA GLU A 69 14.00 13.01 7.47
C GLU A 69 13.93 11.59 8.01
N GLY A 70 14.13 10.62 7.16
CA GLY A 70 14.07 9.21 7.55
C GLY A 70 14.74 8.28 6.55
N THR A 71 14.76 7.01 6.90
CA THR A 71 15.19 5.92 6.01
C THR A 71 13.98 5.06 5.68
N THR A 72 13.76 4.78 4.40
CA THR A 72 12.82 3.77 3.95
C THR A 72 13.56 2.47 3.67
N LEU A 73 12.96 1.37 4.08
CA LEU A 73 13.44 0.01 3.83
C LEU A 73 12.42 -0.72 2.97
N VAL A 74 12.89 -1.41 1.93
CA VAL A 74 12.08 -2.24 1.03
C VAL A 74 12.83 -3.56 0.82
N GLY A 75 12.30 -4.65 1.39
CA GLY A 75 13.07 -5.89 1.48
C GLY A 75 14.36 -5.68 2.29
N ASP A 76 15.50 -6.00 1.68
CA ASP A 76 16.83 -5.84 2.30
C ASP A 76 17.53 -4.53 1.89
N GLU A 77 16.89 -3.69 1.08
CA GLU A 77 17.45 -2.41 0.62
C GLU A 77 16.97 -1.28 1.51
N GLU A 78 17.85 -0.31 1.79
CA GLU A 78 17.49 0.92 2.51
C GLU A 78 17.92 2.16 1.74
N ALA A 79 17.14 3.24 1.86
CA ALA A 79 17.44 4.52 1.26
C ALA A 79 16.97 5.68 2.14
N PHE A 80 17.82 6.71 2.23
CA PHE A 80 17.53 7.92 2.99
C PHE A 80 16.54 8.81 2.25
N ARG A 81 15.53 9.33 2.96
CA ARG A 81 14.46 10.17 2.44
C ARG A 81 14.52 11.58 3.01
N LEU A 82 14.32 12.54 2.13
CA LEU A 82 14.27 13.97 2.40
C LEU A 82 12.91 14.57 1.97
N PRO A 83 12.56 15.76 2.48
CA PRO A 83 11.38 16.47 2.00
C PRO A 83 11.39 16.64 0.47
N GLY A 84 10.30 16.26 -0.16
CA GLY A 84 10.12 16.25 -1.61
C GLY A 84 10.53 14.96 -2.32
N ASP A 85 11.04 13.95 -1.59
CA ASP A 85 11.29 12.63 -2.17
C ASP A 85 9.96 11.87 -2.31
N LEU A 86 9.76 11.25 -3.48
CA LEU A 86 8.65 10.36 -3.79
C LEU A 86 9.04 8.91 -3.60
N LEU A 87 8.13 8.10 -3.05
CA LEU A 87 8.23 6.65 -2.97
C LEU A 87 7.05 6.02 -3.72
N LEU A 88 7.35 5.05 -4.60
CA LEU A 88 6.37 4.32 -5.38
C LEU A 88 6.43 2.83 -5.01
N LEU A 89 5.36 2.31 -4.44
CA LEU A 89 5.27 0.91 -4.04
C LEU A 89 4.07 0.23 -4.70
N GLY A 90 4.29 -0.98 -5.17
CA GLY A 90 3.23 -1.83 -5.71
C GLY A 90 2.63 -2.75 -4.66
N PRO A 91 1.55 -3.46 -5.03
CA PRO A 91 0.91 -4.42 -4.14
C PRO A 91 1.87 -5.47 -3.60
N GLY A 92 1.80 -5.74 -2.31
CA GLY A 92 2.56 -6.80 -1.64
C GLY A 92 4.05 -6.55 -1.45
N VAL A 93 4.56 -5.36 -1.76
CA VAL A 93 5.95 -4.98 -1.51
C VAL A 93 6.13 -4.77 0.00
N PRO A 94 7.00 -5.54 0.67
CA PRO A 94 7.28 -5.32 2.09
C PRO A 94 8.10 -4.05 2.26
N HIS A 95 7.65 -3.17 3.13
CA HIS A 95 8.34 -1.90 3.38
C HIS A 95 8.12 -1.41 4.80
N TRP A 96 9.02 -0.56 5.28
CA TRP A 96 8.92 0.14 6.56
C TRP A 96 9.84 1.37 6.57
N GLY A 97 9.70 2.20 7.60
CA GLY A 97 10.50 3.42 7.74
C GLY A 97 11.19 3.52 9.09
N ARG A 98 12.28 4.28 9.12
CA ARG A 98 12.97 4.71 10.34
C ARG A 98 13.09 6.22 10.31
N ILE A 99 12.59 6.92 11.33
CA ILE A 99 12.61 8.38 11.40
C ILE A 99 13.92 8.80 12.06
N GLN A 100 14.66 9.74 11.45
CA GLN A 100 15.87 10.31 11.99
C GLN A 100 15.68 11.76 12.44
N LYS A 101 14.75 12.50 11.81
CA LYS A 101 14.49 13.91 12.17
C LYS A 101 13.00 14.19 12.24
N TYR A 102 12.57 14.70 13.36
CA TYR A 102 11.19 15.07 13.66
C TYR A 102 10.94 16.57 13.47
N PRO A 103 9.68 17.00 13.25
CA PRO A 103 8.54 16.14 12.95
C PRO A 103 8.67 15.53 11.54
N LEU A 104 8.26 14.27 11.38
CA LEU A 104 8.06 13.69 10.04
C LEU A 104 6.63 13.94 9.59
N ARG A 105 6.45 14.60 8.45
CA ARG A 105 5.17 14.77 7.78
C ARG A 105 5.24 14.15 6.39
N SER A 106 4.30 13.28 6.09
CA SER A 106 4.16 12.71 4.75
C SER A 106 2.69 12.63 4.33
N ILE A 107 2.44 12.70 3.03
CA ILE A 107 1.13 12.39 2.47
C ILE A 107 1.28 11.15 1.59
N THR A 108 0.39 10.20 1.81
CA THR A 108 0.34 8.94 1.08
C THR A 108 -0.98 8.82 0.34
N VAL A 109 -0.90 8.51 -0.94
CA VAL A 109 -2.04 8.15 -1.77
C VAL A 109 -1.98 6.64 -2.01
N TYR A 110 -2.91 5.91 -1.43
CA TYR A 110 -3.14 4.50 -1.73
C TYR A 110 -4.22 4.39 -2.80
N PHE A 111 -4.03 3.48 -3.75
CA PHE A 111 -5.02 3.29 -4.79
C PHE A 111 -5.04 1.86 -5.32
N LEU A 112 -6.23 1.44 -5.76
CA LEU A 112 -6.40 0.18 -6.47
C LEU A 112 -5.92 0.32 -7.92
N PRO A 113 -5.36 -0.75 -8.53
CA PRO A 113 -5.02 -0.74 -9.95
C PRO A 113 -6.17 -0.30 -10.87
N SER A 114 -7.41 -0.61 -10.53
CA SER A 114 -8.62 -0.19 -11.26
C SER A 114 -8.78 1.33 -11.33
N ALA A 115 -8.27 2.09 -10.36
CA ALA A 115 -8.32 3.56 -10.40
C ALA A 115 -7.65 4.15 -11.65
N LEU A 116 -6.70 3.43 -12.25
CA LEU A 116 -5.95 3.89 -13.42
C LEU A 116 -6.42 3.27 -14.74
N VAL A 117 -6.83 2.01 -14.74
CA VAL A 117 -7.13 1.27 -15.97
C VAL A 117 -8.49 1.61 -16.56
N GLU A 118 -9.46 2.02 -15.73
CA GLU A 118 -10.82 2.36 -16.17
C GLU A 118 -10.93 3.77 -16.77
N MET A 119 -9.93 4.61 -16.64
CA MET A 119 -10.01 6.06 -16.90
C MET A 119 -9.33 6.52 -18.20
N GLY A 120 -8.87 5.63 -19.07
CA GLY A 120 -8.19 6.07 -20.29
C GLY A 120 -7.87 4.94 -21.25
N PRO A 121 -7.10 5.21 -22.31
CA PRO A 121 -6.59 4.13 -23.15
C PRO A 121 -5.89 3.11 -22.27
N VAL A 122 -6.29 1.85 -22.41
CA VAL A 122 -5.80 0.74 -21.56
C VAL A 122 -4.26 0.70 -21.51
N SER A 123 -3.62 1.08 -22.63
CA SER A 123 -2.16 1.17 -22.75
C SER A 123 -1.51 2.14 -21.76
N ASP A 124 -2.05 3.35 -21.58
CA ASP A 124 -1.44 4.37 -20.74
C ASP A 124 -1.63 4.06 -19.25
N GLY A 125 -2.83 3.67 -18.84
CA GLY A 125 -3.06 3.20 -17.47
C GLY A 125 -2.18 2.01 -17.09
N VAL A 126 -1.96 1.09 -18.02
CA VAL A 126 -1.05 -0.05 -17.85
C VAL A 126 0.40 0.41 -17.71
N ARG A 127 0.87 1.34 -18.53
CA ARG A 127 2.23 1.91 -18.41
C ARG A 127 2.45 2.55 -17.05
N ILE A 128 1.46 3.31 -16.56
CA ILE A 128 1.49 3.91 -15.22
C ILE A 128 1.60 2.81 -14.13
N LEU A 129 0.76 1.77 -14.20
CA LEU A 129 0.78 0.68 -13.22
C LEU A 129 2.13 -0.05 -13.19
N ARG A 130 2.77 -0.25 -14.34
CA ARG A 130 4.10 -0.86 -14.41
C ARG A 130 5.13 -0.14 -13.57
N ARG A 131 5.03 1.18 -13.44
CA ARG A 131 5.93 1.97 -12.62
C ARG A 131 5.85 1.60 -11.13
N PHE A 132 4.73 1.06 -10.69
CA PHE A 132 4.54 0.57 -9.33
C PHE A 132 4.83 -0.92 -9.19
N THR A 133 4.43 -1.74 -10.18
CA THR A 133 4.40 -3.19 -10.07
C THR A 133 5.63 -3.90 -10.64
N ALA A 134 6.40 -3.26 -11.49
CA ALA A 134 7.66 -3.81 -12.00
C ALA A 134 8.61 -4.18 -10.86
N LYS A 135 9.37 -5.26 -11.04
CA LYS A 135 10.42 -5.65 -10.10
C LYS A 135 11.56 -4.62 -10.21
N GLN A 136 11.62 -3.72 -9.26
CA GLN A 136 12.57 -2.61 -9.23
C GLN A 136 13.33 -2.58 -7.91
N ALA A 137 14.58 -2.15 -7.97
CA ALA A 137 15.38 -1.83 -6.80
C ALA A 137 14.80 -0.60 -6.07
N LEU A 138 15.08 -0.46 -4.77
CA LEU A 138 14.61 0.68 -3.98
C LEU A 138 15.04 2.03 -4.57
N ARG A 139 16.27 2.13 -5.12
CA ARG A 139 16.78 3.33 -5.79
C ARG A 139 15.93 3.79 -6.99
N GLU A 140 15.19 2.87 -7.60
CA GLU A 140 14.27 3.16 -8.72
C GLU A 140 12.89 3.53 -8.23
N ARG A 141 12.51 3.06 -7.03
CA ARG A 141 11.23 3.36 -6.36
C ARG A 141 11.25 4.67 -5.62
N LEU A 142 12.42 5.08 -5.13
CA LEU A 142 12.63 6.34 -4.42
C LEU A 142 13.17 7.39 -5.40
N VAL A 143 12.36 8.40 -5.68
CA VAL A 143 12.64 9.40 -6.72
C VAL A 143 12.83 10.78 -6.11
N ARG A 144 13.97 11.38 -6.40
CA ARG A 144 14.28 12.76 -6.03
C ARG A 144 13.88 13.72 -7.13
N LEU A 145 12.86 14.53 -6.86
CA LEU A 145 12.26 15.44 -7.84
C LEU A 145 13.07 16.73 -8.04
N PRO A 146 13.08 17.31 -9.25
CA PRO A 146 13.55 18.66 -9.47
C PRO A 146 12.60 19.68 -8.81
N LYS A 147 13.14 20.86 -8.49
CA LYS A 147 12.45 21.87 -7.67
C LYS A 147 11.07 22.28 -8.20
N ASN A 148 10.94 22.49 -9.50
CA ASN A 148 9.68 22.88 -10.14
C ASN A 148 8.62 21.77 -10.01
N LEU A 149 8.91 20.56 -10.47
CA LEU A 149 7.98 19.43 -10.40
C LEU A 149 7.63 19.07 -8.95
N ARG A 150 8.61 19.17 -8.03
CA ARG A 150 8.36 18.95 -6.60
C ARG A 150 7.31 19.93 -6.08
N ALA A 151 7.40 21.23 -6.42
CA ALA A 151 6.42 22.21 -5.96
C ALA A 151 5.01 21.93 -6.51
N GLU A 152 4.91 21.54 -7.77
CA GLU A 152 3.63 21.18 -8.40
C GLU A 152 3.01 19.95 -7.75
N LEU A 153 3.79 18.86 -7.59
CA LEU A 153 3.27 17.63 -6.95
C LEU A 153 2.95 17.86 -5.48
N THR A 154 3.74 18.67 -4.76
CA THR A 154 3.44 19.04 -3.37
C THR A 154 2.04 19.66 -3.26
N ALA A 155 1.73 20.64 -4.12
CA ALA A 155 0.42 21.30 -4.13
C ALA A 155 -0.73 20.31 -4.42
N ARG A 156 -0.52 19.39 -5.37
CA ARG A 156 -1.53 18.37 -5.70
C ARG A 156 -1.74 17.33 -4.60
N PHE A 157 -0.70 16.92 -3.90
CA PHE A 157 -0.85 16.03 -2.73
C PHE A 157 -1.69 16.70 -1.62
N GLU A 158 -1.45 18.00 -1.36
CA GLU A 158 -2.25 18.78 -0.41
C GLU A 158 -3.70 18.93 -0.88
N GLU A 159 -3.92 19.17 -2.17
CA GLU A 159 -5.27 19.25 -2.74
C GLU A 159 -6.00 17.90 -2.64
N MET A 160 -5.31 16.78 -2.90
CA MET A 160 -5.89 15.45 -2.72
C MET A 160 -6.26 15.17 -1.25
N LEU A 161 -5.42 15.59 -0.31
CA LEU A 161 -5.71 15.42 1.12
C LEU A 161 -6.93 16.23 1.53
N ASP A 162 -7.03 17.51 1.08
CA ASP A 162 -8.18 18.37 1.32
C ASP A 162 -9.48 17.80 0.70
N GLU A 163 -9.40 17.36 -0.57
CA GLU A 163 -10.55 16.78 -1.27
C GLU A 163 -11.02 15.48 -0.61
N PHE A 164 -10.07 14.64 -0.17
CA PHE A 164 -10.39 13.38 0.51
C PHE A 164 -11.09 13.62 1.84
N GLY A 165 -10.69 14.64 2.61
CA GLY A 165 -11.29 15.02 3.88
C GLY A 165 -12.70 15.60 3.75
N ARG A 166 -13.11 16.04 2.55
CA ARG A 166 -14.40 16.70 2.31
C ARG A 166 -15.40 15.76 1.64
N GLN A 167 -16.57 15.61 2.22
CA GLN A 167 -17.68 14.80 1.66
C GLN A 167 -18.44 15.64 0.61
N ARG A 168 -17.83 15.90 -0.56
CA ARG A 168 -18.42 16.71 -1.62
C ARG A 168 -18.93 15.84 -2.78
N PHE A 169 -19.91 16.34 -3.52
CA PHE A 169 -20.30 15.76 -4.79
C PHE A 169 -19.12 15.72 -5.76
N GLY A 170 -18.90 14.57 -6.40
CA GLY A 170 -17.82 14.37 -7.36
C GLY A 170 -16.45 14.08 -6.75
N ARG A 171 -16.32 13.90 -5.42
CA ARG A 171 -15.05 13.61 -4.73
C ARG A 171 -14.25 12.49 -5.39
N GLU A 172 -14.87 11.35 -5.67
CA GLU A 172 -14.17 10.21 -6.27
C GLU A 172 -13.63 10.53 -7.68
N VAL A 173 -14.40 11.26 -8.46
CA VAL A 173 -13.98 11.72 -9.80
C VAL A 173 -12.81 12.71 -9.68
N ARG A 174 -12.89 13.65 -8.73
CA ARG A 174 -11.84 14.65 -8.50
C ARG A 174 -10.55 14.00 -8.02
N LEU A 175 -10.61 13.08 -7.07
CA LEU A 175 -9.44 12.32 -6.59
C LEU A 175 -8.77 11.52 -7.71
N ARG A 176 -9.56 10.86 -8.57
CA ARG A 176 -9.02 10.16 -9.75
C ARG A 176 -8.33 11.11 -10.73
N SER A 177 -8.94 12.25 -11.03
CA SER A 177 -8.33 13.27 -11.90
C SER A 177 -7.02 13.76 -11.34
N LEU A 178 -6.96 14.14 -10.05
CA LEU A 178 -5.75 14.61 -9.38
C LEU A 178 -4.65 13.53 -9.36
N LEU A 179 -5.01 12.27 -9.12
CA LEU A 179 -4.07 11.16 -9.16
C LEU A 179 -3.47 10.99 -10.56
N LEU A 180 -4.31 11.00 -11.60
CA LEU A 180 -3.86 10.84 -12.98
C LEU A 180 -2.97 12.01 -13.42
N ASP A 181 -3.35 13.25 -13.13
CA ASP A 181 -2.54 14.44 -13.45
C ASP A 181 -1.14 14.34 -12.82
N GLN A 182 -1.05 13.98 -11.54
CA GLN A 182 0.24 13.81 -10.87
C GLN A 182 1.09 12.72 -11.52
N LEU A 183 0.49 11.56 -11.78
CA LEU A 183 1.20 10.42 -12.34
C LEU A 183 1.65 10.67 -13.76
N VAL A 184 0.83 11.32 -14.58
CA VAL A 184 1.18 11.68 -15.97
C VAL A 184 2.34 12.68 -16.00
N ASP A 185 2.30 13.75 -15.20
CA ASP A 185 3.38 14.75 -15.17
C ASP A 185 4.69 14.15 -14.63
N PHE A 186 4.59 13.33 -13.57
CA PHE A 186 5.74 12.60 -13.06
C PHE A 186 6.37 11.68 -14.13
N LEU A 187 5.57 10.90 -14.84
CA LEU A 187 6.05 9.95 -15.84
C LEU A 187 6.60 10.65 -17.08
N ARG A 188 6.00 11.75 -17.53
CA ARG A 188 6.54 12.59 -18.62
C ARG A 188 7.91 13.16 -18.26
N TRP A 189 8.09 13.55 -17.00
CA TRP A 189 9.39 13.98 -16.52
C TRP A 189 10.41 12.83 -16.49
N GLU A 190 10.05 11.62 -16.02
CA GLU A 190 10.93 10.45 -16.09
C GLU A 190 11.31 10.12 -17.55
N GLU A 191 10.34 10.13 -18.46
CA GLU A 191 10.55 9.89 -19.89
C GLU A 191 11.51 10.91 -20.51
N SER A 192 11.40 12.20 -20.16
CA SER A 192 12.30 13.26 -20.62
C SER A 192 13.77 13.04 -20.20
N ARG A 193 14.00 12.21 -19.19
CA ARG A 193 15.33 11.82 -18.69
C ARG A 193 15.82 10.48 -19.24
N GLY A 194 15.09 9.88 -20.18
CA GLY A 194 15.40 8.56 -20.71
C GLY A 194 15.11 7.42 -19.74
N VAL A 195 14.33 7.66 -18.67
CA VAL A 195 13.84 6.57 -17.82
C VAL A 195 12.73 5.86 -18.57
N PHE A 196 13.03 4.66 -19.06
CA PHE A 196 12.07 3.87 -19.83
C PHE A 196 11.00 3.27 -18.91
N ILE A 197 9.80 3.83 -18.99
CA ILE A 197 8.63 3.34 -18.24
C ILE A 197 8.02 2.18 -19.02
N GLY A 198 8.50 0.99 -18.78
CA GLY A 198 7.92 -0.17 -19.47
C GLY A 198 8.81 -1.36 -19.67
N GLY A 199 10.12 -1.27 -19.42
CA GLY A 199 11.08 -2.41 -19.47
C GLY A 199 10.75 -3.50 -20.50
N ASP A 200 11.66 -4.40 -20.80
CA ASP A 200 11.47 -5.57 -21.70
C ASP A 200 10.42 -6.60 -21.20
N SER A 201 9.58 -6.24 -20.23
CA SER A 201 8.49 -7.12 -19.81
C SER A 201 7.42 -7.17 -20.91
N PRO A 202 7.01 -8.37 -21.35
CA PRO A 202 5.98 -8.52 -22.37
C PRO A 202 4.71 -7.75 -21.95
N ASP A 203 4.00 -7.20 -22.93
CA ASP A 203 2.74 -6.50 -22.71
C ASP A 203 1.75 -7.41 -22.00
N VAL A 204 1.59 -7.20 -20.70
CA VAL A 204 0.57 -7.92 -19.92
C VAL A 204 -0.79 -7.31 -20.26
N ASP A 205 -1.70 -8.13 -20.78
CA ASP A 205 -3.10 -7.72 -20.85
C ASP A 205 -3.66 -7.63 -19.41
N TRP A 206 -3.85 -6.40 -18.96
CA TRP A 206 -4.36 -6.12 -17.63
C TRP A 206 -5.86 -6.36 -17.48
N ARG A 207 -6.61 -6.48 -18.56
CA ARG A 207 -8.07 -6.69 -18.50
C ARG A 207 -8.46 -7.94 -17.71
N PRO A 208 -7.84 -9.12 -17.94
CA PRO A 208 -8.09 -10.29 -17.11
C PRO A 208 -7.67 -10.07 -15.64
N VAL A 209 -6.56 -9.38 -15.40
CA VAL A 209 -6.08 -9.10 -14.04
C VAL A 209 -7.09 -8.22 -13.29
N ILE A 210 -7.56 -7.12 -13.90
CA ILE A 210 -8.57 -6.23 -13.30
C ILE A 210 -9.86 -6.98 -12.97
N LYS A 211 -10.38 -7.81 -13.91
CA LYS A 211 -11.57 -8.63 -13.67
C LYS A 211 -11.36 -9.60 -12.51
N ALA A 212 -10.20 -10.25 -12.44
CA ALA A 212 -9.87 -11.14 -11.33
C ALA A 212 -9.78 -10.38 -10.00
N LEU A 213 -9.14 -9.21 -9.99
CA LEU A 213 -9.03 -8.38 -8.79
C LEU A 213 -10.41 -7.90 -8.31
N GLN A 214 -11.28 -7.52 -9.24
CA GLN A 214 -12.66 -7.15 -8.93
C GLN A 214 -13.42 -8.33 -8.32
N PHE A 215 -13.41 -9.50 -8.97
CA PHE A 215 -14.03 -10.71 -8.45
C PHE A 215 -13.53 -11.06 -7.03
N LEU A 216 -12.21 -11.03 -6.81
CA LEU A 216 -11.61 -11.32 -5.50
C LEU A 216 -12.07 -10.34 -4.41
N ARG A 217 -12.29 -9.07 -4.76
CA ARG A 217 -12.78 -8.06 -3.80
C ARG A 217 -14.26 -8.16 -3.52
N GLU A 218 -15.06 -8.56 -4.50
CA GLU A 218 -16.50 -8.78 -4.33
C GLU A 218 -16.80 -10.03 -3.50
N HIS A 219 -15.94 -11.06 -3.61
CA HIS A 219 -16.10 -12.37 -2.97
C HIS A 219 -15.06 -12.66 -1.88
N TYR A 220 -14.41 -11.63 -1.34
CA TYR A 220 -13.28 -11.85 -0.41
C TYR A 220 -13.66 -12.64 0.86
N ALA A 221 -14.89 -12.53 1.34
CA ALA A 221 -15.37 -13.20 2.53
C ALA A 221 -15.79 -14.66 2.28
N ASP A 222 -16.05 -15.02 1.01
CA ASP A 222 -16.51 -16.36 0.62
C ASP A 222 -15.31 -17.31 0.39
N PRO A 223 -15.55 -18.65 0.36
CA PRO A 223 -14.59 -19.57 -0.22
C PRO A 223 -14.37 -19.28 -1.69
N VAL A 224 -13.14 -18.99 -2.10
CA VAL A 224 -12.78 -18.64 -3.48
C VAL A 224 -11.85 -19.68 -4.07
N TYR A 225 -12.22 -20.22 -5.23
CA TYR A 225 -11.48 -21.27 -5.93
C TYR A 225 -10.82 -20.74 -7.22
N ALA A 226 -9.70 -21.36 -7.61
CA ALA A 226 -8.90 -20.93 -8.75
C ALA A 226 -9.68 -20.90 -10.08
N ASN A 227 -10.56 -21.89 -10.29
CA ASN A 227 -11.40 -21.99 -11.47
C ASN A 227 -12.43 -20.85 -11.58
N GLU A 228 -12.92 -20.34 -10.45
CA GLU A 228 -13.88 -19.22 -10.42
C GLU A 228 -13.20 -17.91 -10.78
N VAL A 229 -12.04 -17.65 -10.15
CA VAL A 229 -11.23 -16.47 -10.46
C VAL A 229 -10.78 -16.46 -11.93
N ALA A 230 -10.36 -17.61 -12.45
CA ALA A 230 -9.95 -17.78 -13.84
C ALA A 230 -11.12 -17.54 -14.80
N ARG A 231 -12.31 -18.07 -14.48
CA ARG A 231 -13.55 -17.86 -15.25
C ARG A 231 -13.94 -16.38 -15.26
N ALA A 232 -13.94 -15.72 -14.10
CA ALA A 232 -14.22 -14.28 -14.00
C ALA A 232 -13.23 -13.44 -14.82
N ALA A 233 -11.97 -13.83 -14.82
CA ALA A 233 -10.92 -13.19 -15.62
C ALA A 233 -11.02 -13.49 -17.12
N GLY A 234 -11.74 -14.54 -17.53
CA GLY A 234 -11.81 -15.00 -18.92
C GLY A 234 -10.54 -15.70 -19.41
N VAL A 235 -9.83 -16.41 -18.52
CA VAL A 235 -8.56 -17.10 -18.80
C VAL A 235 -8.54 -18.48 -18.15
N SER A 236 -7.54 -19.32 -18.50
CA SER A 236 -7.27 -20.57 -17.79
C SER A 236 -6.61 -20.32 -16.44
N GLU A 237 -6.68 -21.30 -15.52
CA GLU A 237 -5.98 -21.20 -14.21
C GLU A 237 -4.46 -21.04 -14.34
N SER A 238 -3.87 -21.67 -15.34
CA SER A 238 -2.45 -21.55 -15.64
C SER A 238 -2.09 -20.14 -16.09
N GLN A 239 -2.91 -19.56 -16.98
CA GLN A 239 -2.76 -18.17 -17.41
C GLN A 239 -2.98 -17.19 -16.27
N LEU A 240 -3.96 -17.42 -15.40
CA LEU A 240 -4.21 -16.60 -14.21
C LEU A 240 -2.95 -16.50 -13.33
N LYS A 241 -2.29 -17.63 -13.05
CA LYS A 241 -1.06 -17.66 -12.25
C LYS A 241 0.06 -16.83 -12.89
N ILE A 242 0.23 -16.96 -14.21
CA ILE A 242 1.25 -16.23 -14.97
C ILE A 242 0.94 -14.73 -14.95
N LEU A 243 -0.31 -14.35 -15.25
CA LEU A 243 -0.75 -12.95 -15.29
C LEU A 243 -0.57 -12.24 -13.94
N PHE A 244 -0.99 -12.86 -12.83
CA PHE A 244 -0.80 -12.27 -11.52
C PHE A 244 0.68 -12.09 -11.17
N ARG A 245 1.52 -13.08 -11.51
CA ARG A 245 2.96 -13.00 -11.27
C ARG A 245 3.61 -11.87 -12.08
N HIS A 246 3.22 -11.71 -13.34
CA HIS A 246 3.77 -10.67 -14.21
C HIS A 246 3.22 -9.29 -13.88
N ALA A 247 1.92 -9.18 -13.62
CA ALA A 247 1.26 -7.91 -13.39
C ALA A 247 1.54 -7.33 -11.99
N LEU A 248 1.48 -8.17 -10.95
CA LEU A 248 1.50 -7.73 -9.55
C LEU A 248 2.70 -8.27 -8.76
N ASN A 249 3.52 -9.15 -9.36
CA ASN A 249 4.58 -9.88 -8.68
C ASN A 249 4.08 -10.71 -7.47
N LEU A 250 2.78 -11.02 -7.44
CA LEU A 250 2.09 -11.78 -6.41
C LEU A 250 1.32 -12.96 -7.02
N SER A 251 0.92 -13.93 -6.22
CA SER A 251 -0.16 -14.84 -6.59
C SER A 251 -1.51 -14.23 -6.23
N TRP A 252 -2.58 -14.64 -6.93
CA TRP A 252 -3.95 -14.21 -6.62
C TRP A 252 -4.35 -14.58 -5.17
N VAL A 253 -3.87 -15.72 -4.65
CA VAL A 253 -4.09 -16.14 -3.26
C VAL A 253 -3.45 -15.17 -2.28
N LYS A 254 -2.21 -14.76 -2.53
CA LYS A 254 -1.52 -13.77 -1.68
C LYS A 254 -2.20 -12.40 -1.73
N TYR A 255 -2.72 -12.00 -2.90
CA TYR A 255 -3.52 -10.78 -3.01
C TYR A 255 -4.78 -10.87 -2.15
N LEU A 256 -5.56 -11.96 -2.28
CA LEU A 256 -6.78 -12.18 -1.50
C LEU A 256 -6.50 -12.20 0.01
N GLN A 257 -5.45 -12.91 0.44
CA GLN A 257 -5.04 -12.93 1.84
C GLN A 257 -4.73 -11.52 2.35
N GLY A 258 -3.94 -10.74 1.60
CA GLY A 258 -3.64 -9.35 1.95
C GLY A 258 -4.90 -8.49 2.05
N TYR A 259 -5.80 -8.61 1.09
CA TYR A 259 -7.08 -7.88 1.12
C TYR A 259 -7.93 -8.25 2.36
N ARG A 260 -8.08 -9.55 2.67
CA ARG A 260 -8.76 -10.03 3.87
C ARG A 260 -8.15 -9.46 5.15
N ILE A 261 -6.82 -9.46 5.27
CA ILE A 261 -6.12 -8.95 6.45
C ILE A 261 -6.36 -7.45 6.63
N HIS A 262 -6.29 -6.66 5.56
CA HIS A 262 -6.58 -5.22 5.65
C HIS A 262 -8.05 -4.94 6.01
N ARG A 263 -8.99 -5.75 5.52
CA ARG A 263 -10.40 -5.69 5.93
C ARG A 263 -10.57 -6.03 7.41
N ALA A 264 -9.93 -7.09 7.88
CA ALA A 264 -9.94 -7.47 9.29
C ALA A 264 -9.35 -6.38 10.19
N ALA A 265 -8.23 -5.80 9.79
CA ALA A 265 -7.60 -4.70 10.53
C ALA A 265 -8.54 -3.49 10.67
N ALA A 266 -9.28 -3.13 9.61
CA ALA A 266 -10.30 -2.08 9.65
C ALA A 266 -11.42 -2.41 10.66
N LEU A 267 -11.99 -3.63 10.58
CA LEU A 267 -13.04 -4.10 11.50
C LEU A 267 -12.59 -4.12 12.96
N LEU A 268 -11.35 -4.56 13.21
CA LEU A 268 -10.75 -4.57 14.55
C LEU A 268 -10.52 -3.14 15.08
N SER A 269 -10.11 -2.21 14.23
CA SER A 269 -9.93 -0.79 14.60
C SER A 269 -11.23 -0.09 14.95
N GLU A 270 -12.36 -0.53 14.37
CA GLU A 270 -13.69 -0.02 14.71
C GLU A 270 -14.17 -0.48 16.10
N GLY A 271 -13.50 -1.48 16.70
CA GLY A 271 -13.84 -2.03 18.01
C GLY A 271 -15.18 -2.77 18.07
N ARG A 272 -15.76 -3.12 16.91
CA ARG A 272 -17.06 -3.79 16.82
C ARG A 272 -16.97 -5.29 16.92
N LEU A 273 -15.83 -5.86 16.53
CA LEU A 273 -15.58 -7.30 16.46
C LEU A 273 -14.33 -7.67 17.25
N ASN A 274 -14.37 -8.83 17.89
CA ASN A 274 -13.17 -9.42 18.44
C ASN A 274 -12.33 -10.13 17.34
N VAL A 275 -11.14 -10.60 17.69
CA VAL A 275 -10.19 -11.20 16.72
C VAL A 275 -10.78 -12.40 16.00
N THR A 276 -11.54 -13.25 16.71
CA THR A 276 -12.16 -14.45 16.13
C THR A 276 -13.29 -14.09 15.18
N GLU A 277 -14.14 -13.15 15.58
CA GLU A 277 -15.23 -12.64 14.74
C GLU A 277 -14.70 -11.97 13.48
N ALA A 278 -13.69 -11.12 13.61
CA ALA A 278 -13.07 -10.46 12.45
C ALA A 278 -12.44 -11.47 11.48
N ALA A 279 -11.80 -12.53 11.98
CA ALA A 279 -11.23 -13.58 11.14
C ALA A 279 -12.30 -14.29 10.32
N LEU A 280 -13.42 -14.68 10.95
CA LEU A 280 -14.55 -15.34 10.28
C LEU A 280 -15.22 -14.41 9.27
N GLU A 281 -15.47 -13.16 9.66
CA GLU A 281 -16.12 -12.14 8.81
C GLU A 281 -15.37 -11.90 7.50
N VAL A 282 -14.04 -12.00 7.51
CA VAL A 282 -13.23 -11.83 6.31
C VAL A 282 -12.88 -13.12 5.59
N GLY A 283 -13.50 -14.24 5.95
CA GLY A 283 -13.42 -15.52 5.25
C GLY A 283 -12.20 -16.39 5.59
N PHE A 284 -11.69 -16.33 6.84
CA PHE A 284 -10.72 -17.31 7.35
C PHE A 284 -11.43 -18.41 8.13
N ASP A 285 -11.24 -19.66 7.71
CA ASP A 285 -11.80 -20.85 8.39
C ASP A 285 -10.96 -21.26 9.62
N SER A 286 -9.72 -20.80 9.74
CA SER A 286 -8.78 -21.15 10.80
C SER A 286 -8.19 -19.91 11.44
N LEU A 287 -8.40 -19.78 12.76
CA LEU A 287 -7.82 -18.69 13.55
C LEU A 287 -6.28 -18.75 13.59
N SER A 288 -5.69 -19.95 13.55
CA SER A 288 -4.23 -20.10 13.46
C SER A 288 -3.70 -19.53 12.16
N HIS A 289 -4.30 -19.92 11.03
CA HIS A 289 -3.94 -19.41 9.70
C HIS A 289 -4.17 -17.89 9.60
N PHE A 290 -5.28 -17.38 10.18
CA PHE A 290 -5.52 -15.94 10.27
C PHE A 290 -4.39 -15.22 11.02
N ASN A 291 -4.05 -15.68 12.24
CA ASN A 291 -3.01 -15.06 13.07
C ASN A 291 -1.65 -15.03 12.39
N GLU A 292 -1.23 -16.12 11.75
CA GLU A 292 0.01 -16.22 10.99
C GLU A 292 0.01 -15.26 9.80
N THR A 293 -1.10 -15.24 9.05
CA THR A 293 -1.27 -14.36 7.88
C THR A 293 -1.30 -12.90 8.32
N PHE A 294 -2.05 -12.57 9.37
CA PHE A 294 -2.11 -11.21 9.92
C PHE A 294 -0.73 -10.74 10.34
N HIS A 295 0.01 -11.58 11.07
CA HIS A 295 1.39 -11.24 11.46
C HIS A 295 2.30 -11.04 10.24
N SER A 296 2.15 -11.86 9.20
CA SER A 296 2.95 -11.74 7.96
C SER A 296 2.71 -10.43 7.19
N PHE A 297 1.47 -9.89 7.25
CA PHE A 297 1.12 -8.65 6.53
C PHE A 297 1.29 -7.41 7.40
N MET A 298 0.94 -7.48 8.69
CA MET A 298 0.89 -6.34 9.60
C MET A 298 2.12 -6.24 10.52
N GLY A 299 3.04 -7.21 10.46
CA GLY A 299 4.24 -7.24 11.31
C GLY A 299 3.98 -7.54 12.79
N MET A 300 2.73 -7.83 13.18
CA MET A 300 2.32 -8.07 14.56
C MET A 300 1.10 -8.97 14.66
N SER A 301 0.81 -9.47 15.89
CA SER A 301 -0.39 -10.27 16.10
C SER A 301 -1.67 -9.42 16.10
N PRO A 302 -2.84 -9.99 15.74
CA PRO A 302 -4.12 -9.29 15.84
C PRO A 302 -4.42 -8.78 17.26
N LYS A 303 -4.06 -9.58 18.27
CA LYS A 303 -4.24 -9.19 19.67
C LYS A 303 -3.41 -7.96 20.03
N SER A 304 -2.16 -7.91 19.59
CA SER A 304 -1.29 -6.72 19.79
C SER A 304 -1.80 -5.52 19.01
N PHE A 305 -2.47 -5.73 17.89
CA PHE A 305 -3.07 -4.68 17.06
C PHE A 305 -4.28 -4.03 17.76
N VAL A 306 -5.15 -4.82 18.40
CA VAL A 306 -6.36 -4.32 19.12
C VAL A 306 -6.04 -3.61 20.43
N HIS A 307 -4.97 -4.02 21.13
CA HIS A 307 -4.57 -3.44 22.43
C HIS A 307 -3.65 -2.22 22.29
N ARG A 308 -3.72 -1.54 21.19
CA ARG A 308 -3.05 -0.28 20.90
C ARG A 308 -4.04 0.87 20.94
#